data_1235a22da85e0de8ee9c242353cc95ec
#
_entry.id   1235a22da85e0de8ee9c242353cc95ec
#
_cell.length_a   1.000
_cell.length_b   1.000
_cell.length_c   1.000
_cell.angle_alpha   90.00
_cell.angle_beta   90.00
_cell.angle_gamma   90.00
#
_symmetry.space_group_name_H-M   'P 1'
#
loop_
_entity.id
_entity.type
_entity.pdbx_description
1 polymer ?
#
loop_
_entity_poly.entity_id
_entity_poly.type
_entity_poly.pdbx_seq_one_letter_code
_entity_poly.pdbx_strand_id
1 'polypeptide(L)'
;MASLDDLLTATKNVVTALNSESQTTINLAGARNSLSLTGATTTLVSAIPGRVCVVSIIVAGSSTGTIYDASTTATATSARAIATIPNTVGVFTLNFPVAYGIVVTTGTGMTAAISYS
;
A
#
# COMPACT_ATOMS: atom_id res chain seq x y z
N MET A 1 44.50 20.08 7.03
CA MET A 1 44.23 19.40 5.75
C MET A 1 43.62 18.04 6.04
N ALA A 2 42.55 17.69 5.36
CA ALA A 2 41.93 16.38 5.50
C ALA A 2 42.88 15.31 4.94
N SER A 3 42.98 14.19 5.63
CA SER A 3 43.73 13.03 5.16
C SER A 3 42.95 12.26 4.09
N LEU A 4 43.64 11.37 3.39
CA LEU A 4 42.99 10.46 2.44
C LEU A 4 41.96 9.56 3.12
N ASP A 5 42.23 9.14 4.37
CA ASP A 5 41.29 8.33 5.16
C ASP A 5 40.00 9.10 5.47
N ASP A 6 40.10 10.41 5.77
CA ASP A 6 38.92 11.26 6.01
C ASP A 6 38.08 11.39 4.73
N LEU A 7 38.69 11.56 3.58
CA LEU A 7 37.98 11.60 2.29
C LEU A 7 37.30 10.25 1.98
N LEU A 8 37.97 9.15 2.23
CA LEU A 8 37.43 7.81 2.02
C LEU A 8 36.22 7.56 2.92
N THR A 9 36.28 7.96 4.19
CA THR A 9 35.16 7.84 5.14
C THR A 9 33.97 8.68 4.68
N ALA A 10 34.19 9.93 4.27
CA ALA A 10 33.13 10.80 3.76
C ALA A 10 32.46 10.20 2.52
N THR A 11 33.25 9.65 1.59
CA THR A 11 32.70 8.99 0.38
C THR A 11 31.87 7.76 0.74
N LYS A 12 32.31 6.93 1.67
CA LYS A 12 31.54 5.77 2.16
C LYS A 12 30.22 6.19 2.77
N ASN A 13 30.20 7.25 3.57
CA ASN A 13 28.99 7.76 4.19
C ASN A 13 27.98 8.26 3.16
N VAL A 14 28.44 8.94 2.11
CA VAL A 14 27.57 9.38 1.01
C VAL A 14 26.97 8.19 0.29
N VAL A 15 27.74 7.17 -0.02
CA VAL A 15 27.24 5.95 -0.68
C VAL A 15 26.20 5.24 0.18
N THR A 16 26.42 5.13 1.49
CA THR A 16 25.46 4.54 2.42
C THR A 16 24.15 5.32 2.45
N ALA A 17 24.21 6.65 2.50
CA ALA A 17 23.03 7.50 2.48
C ALA A 17 22.24 7.35 1.16
N LEU A 18 22.92 7.32 0.01
CA LEU A 18 22.26 7.12 -1.28
C LEU A 18 21.59 5.76 -1.38
N ASN A 19 22.21 4.71 -0.89
CA ASN A 19 21.58 3.37 -0.86
C ASN A 19 20.33 3.36 0.01
N SER A 20 20.34 4.01 1.17
CA SER A 20 19.18 4.12 2.05
C SER A 20 18.04 4.89 1.37
N GLU A 21 18.32 5.99 0.68
CA GLU A 21 17.33 6.74 -0.09
C GLU A 21 16.76 5.92 -1.23
N SER A 22 17.58 5.18 -1.97
CA SER A 22 17.14 4.31 -3.05
C SER A 22 16.19 3.24 -2.55
N GLN A 23 16.47 2.60 -1.42
CA GLN A 23 15.59 1.59 -0.83
C GLN A 23 14.28 2.20 -0.35
N THR A 24 14.32 3.37 0.27
CA THR A 24 13.10 4.10 0.68
C THR A 24 12.23 4.43 -0.52
N THR A 25 12.81 4.90 -1.61
CA THR A 25 12.10 5.21 -2.86
C THR A 25 11.47 3.96 -3.45
N ILE A 26 12.18 2.85 -3.51
CA ILE A 26 11.66 1.57 -4.00
C ILE A 26 10.49 1.10 -3.13
N ASN A 27 10.60 1.18 -1.82
CA ASN A 27 9.54 0.79 -0.90
C ASN A 27 8.29 1.65 -1.07
N LEU A 28 8.44 2.94 -1.29
CA LEU A 28 7.32 3.85 -1.53
C LEU A 28 6.65 3.57 -2.89
N ALA A 29 7.44 3.33 -3.93
CA ALA A 29 6.93 3.09 -5.28
C ALA A 29 6.34 1.69 -5.45
N GLY A 30 6.99 0.67 -4.88
CA GLY A 30 6.65 -0.73 -5.07
C GLY A 30 5.76 -1.34 -4.00
N ALA A 31 5.54 -0.64 -2.90
CA ALA A 31 4.91 -1.14 -1.67
C ALA A 31 5.72 -2.26 -1.01
N ARG A 32 5.66 -2.32 0.31
CA ARG A 32 6.41 -3.30 1.10
C ARG A 32 5.61 -4.55 1.44
N ASN A 33 4.29 -4.44 1.39
CA ASN A 33 3.38 -5.45 1.91
C ASN A 33 2.33 -5.79 0.88
N SER A 34 1.84 -7.02 0.95
CA SER A 34 0.70 -7.45 0.16
C SER A 34 -0.21 -8.34 1.01
N LEU A 35 -1.50 -8.31 0.71
CA LEU A 35 -2.50 -9.12 1.38
C LEU A 35 -3.52 -9.62 0.36
N SER A 36 -3.87 -10.89 0.45
CA SER A 36 -4.92 -11.49 -0.37
C SER A 36 -6.26 -11.41 0.37
N LEU A 37 -7.30 -11.01 -0.33
CA LEU A 37 -8.65 -10.80 0.20
C LEU A 37 -9.65 -11.60 -0.59
N THR A 38 -10.61 -12.23 0.10
CA THR A 38 -11.65 -13.05 -0.54
C THR A 38 -13.02 -12.81 0.08
N GLY A 39 -14.08 -12.92 -0.74
CA GLY A 39 -15.46 -12.86 -0.31
C GLY A 39 -15.93 -11.45 0.03
N ALA A 40 -17.18 -11.34 0.47
CA ALA A 40 -17.81 -10.07 0.85
C ALA A 40 -17.52 -9.74 2.32
N THR A 41 -16.25 -9.56 2.67
CA THR A 41 -15.81 -9.28 4.04
C THR A 41 -15.09 -7.94 4.13
N THR A 42 -15.23 -7.29 5.28
CA THR A 42 -14.48 -6.07 5.61
C THR A 42 -13.24 -6.46 6.41
N THR A 43 -12.07 -6.14 5.89
CA THR A 43 -10.78 -6.53 6.47
C THR A 43 -9.95 -5.30 6.80
N LEU A 44 -9.41 -5.26 8.02
CA LEU A 44 -8.39 -4.28 8.39
C LEU A 44 -7.04 -4.72 7.82
N VAL A 45 -6.57 -4.01 6.81
CA VAL A 45 -5.30 -4.30 6.13
C VAL A 45 -4.14 -3.66 6.88
N SER A 46 -4.29 -2.41 7.29
CA SER A 46 -3.28 -1.67 8.05
C SER A 46 -3.95 -0.69 8.99
N ALA A 47 -3.47 -0.62 10.22
CA ALA A 47 -4.01 0.27 11.26
C ALA A 47 -3.20 1.56 11.42
N ILE A 48 -2.23 1.81 10.54
CA ILE A 48 -1.34 2.97 10.60
C ILE A 48 -1.41 3.76 9.29
N PRO A 49 -1.04 5.06 9.31
CA PRO A 49 -0.92 5.84 8.08
C PRO A 49 0.05 5.19 7.09
N GLY A 50 -0.24 5.33 5.82
CA GLY A 50 0.59 4.75 4.77
C GLY A 50 0.02 5.06 3.39
N ARG A 51 0.13 4.08 2.49
CA ARG A 51 -0.29 4.23 1.09
C ARG A 51 -0.83 2.93 0.54
N VAL A 52 -1.94 3.04 -0.17
CA VAL A 52 -2.44 1.96 -1.03
C VAL A 52 -1.76 2.09 -2.39
N CYS A 53 -1.06 1.07 -2.83
CA CYS A 53 -0.28 1.14 -4.07
C CYS A 53 -1.03 0.50 -5.24
N VAL A 54 -1.28 -0.80 -5.19
CA VAL A 54 -1.89 -1.54 -6.31
C VAL A 54 -2.95 -2.48 -5.77
N VAL A 55 -4.04 -2.63 -6.51
CA VAL A 55 -5.05 -3.67 -6.30
C VAL A 55 -5.08 -4.58 -7.54
N SER A 56 -4.89 -5.88 -7.31
CA SER A 56 -4.98 -6.90 -8.36
C SER A 56 -6.24 -7.73 -8.12
N ILE A 57 -7.16 -7.74 -9.07
CA ILE A 57 -8.38 -8.52 -9.00
C ILE A 57 -8.15 -9.81 -9.76
N ILE A 58 -8.09 -10.92 -9.02
CA ILE A 58 -7.77 -12.25 -9.55
C ILE A 58 -9.06 -12.94 -10.03
N VAL A 59 -10.13 -12.81 -9.24
CA VAL A 59 -11.46 -13.33 -9.58
C VAL A 59 -12.46 -12.20 -9.45
N ALA A 60 -13.17 -11.91 -10.54
CA ALA A 60 -14.20 -10.90 -10.55
C ALA A 60 -15.38 -11.33 -9.67
N GLY A 61 -15.87 -10.42 -8.83
CA GLY A 61 -17.05 -10.67 -8.04
C GLY A 61 -18.33 -10.29 -8.76
N SER A 62 -19.47 -10.52 -8.12
CA SER A 62 -20.77 -10.06 -8.61
C SER A 62 -21.09 -8.62 -8.21
N SER A 63 -20.30 -8.04 -7.32
CA SER A 63 -20.43 -6.66 -6.87
C SER A 63 -19.06 -6.00 -6.72
N THR A 64 -19.03 -4.65 -6.67
CA THR A 64 -17.81 -3.90 -6.46
C THR A 64 -17.38 -3.95 -4.99
N GLY A 65 -16.09 -3.67 -4.74
CA GLY A 65 -15.55 -3.46 -3.40
C GLY A 65 -15.29 -1.99 -3.10
N THR A 66 -14.80 -1.71 -1.90
CA THR A 66 -14.48 -0.35 -1.46
C THR A 66 -13.23 -0.36 -0.58
N ILE A 67 -12.39 0.66 -0.74
CA ILE A 67 -11.23 0.90 0.12
C ILE A 67 -11.52 2.13 0.97
N TYR A 68 -11.26 2.01 2.27
CA TYR A 68 -11.51 3.06 3.26
C TYR A 68 -10.19 3.52 3.90
N ASP A 69 -10.11 4.81 4.18
CA ASP A 69 -9.05 5.39 5.02
C ASP A 69 -9.51 5.35 6.47
N ALA A 70 -9.25 4.23 7.14
CA ALA A 70 -9.68 3.99 8.51
C ALA A 70 -8.70 3.07 9.23
N SER A 71 -8.60 3.23 10.54
CA SER A 71 -7.73 2.41 11.39
C SER A 71 -8.45 1.24 12.06
N THR A 72 -9.77 1.14 11.90
CA THR A 72 -10.60 0.03 12.39
C THR A 72 -11.72 -0.26 11.42
N THR A 73 -12.27 -1.48 11.46
CA THR A 73 -13.41 -1.84 10.62
C THR A 73 -14.68 -1.08 11.02
N ALA A 74 -14.83 -0.70 12.29
CA ALA A 74 -15.95 0.06 12.78
C ALA A 74 -15.98 1.50 12.25
N THR A 75 -14.84 2.10 11.97
CA THR A 75 -14.73 3.45 11.43
C THR A 75 -14.71 3.49 9.90
N ALA A 76 -14.73 2.34 9.24
CA ALA A 76 -14.80 2.22 7.78
C ALA A 76 -16.23 2.48 7.29
N THR A 77 -16.60 3.75 7.24
CA THR A 77 -17.92 4.21 6.79
C THR A 77 -17.82 4.84 5.41
N SER A 78 -18.95 5.11 4.78
CA SER A 78 -18.98 5.75 3.46
C SER A 78 -18.28 7.12 3.43
N ALA A 79 -18.22 7.81 4.57
CA ALA A 79 -17.48 9.07 4.69
C ALA A 79 -15.95 8.89 4.61
N ARG A 80 -15.45 7.68 4.81
CA ARG A 80 -14.02 7.32 4.76
C ARG A 80 -13.64 6.57 3.49
N ALA A 81 -14.57 6.32 2.58
CA ALA A 81 -14.29 5.64 1.33
C ALA A 81 -13.39 6.48 0.44
N ILE A 82 -12.28 5.91 -0.04
CA ILE A 82 -11.30 6.60 -0.89
C ILE A 82 -11.23 6.03 -2.31
N ALA A 83 -11.65 4.80 -2.51
CA ALA A 83 -11.64 4.16 -3.82
C ALA A 83 -12.68 3.05 -3.92
N THR A 84 -13.14 2.81 -5.13
CA THR A 84 -14.00 1.68 -5.47
C THR A 84 -13.17 0.62 -6.17
N ILE A 85 -13.28 -0.64 -5.75
CA ILE A 85 -12.66 -1.78 -6.40
C ILE A 85 -13.63 -2.28 -7.47
N PRO A 86 -13.29 -2.21 -8.76
CA PRO A 86 -14.17 -2.70 -9.82
C PRO A 86 -14.32 -4.22 -9.76
N ASN A 87 -15.42 -4.74 -10.27
CA ASN A 87 -15.68 -6.18 -10.33
C ASN A 87 -15.22 -6.82 -11.65
N THR A 88 -14.06 -6.40 -12.13
CA THR A 88 -13.41 -6.93 -13.34
C THR A 88 -12.00 -7.38 -13.02
N VAL A 89 -11.57 -8.50 -13.61
CA VAL A 89 -10.19 -8.99 -13.48
C VAL A 89 -9.22 -7.97 -14.05
N GLY A 90 -8.14 -7.70 -13.32
CA GLY A 90 -7.10 -6.78 -13.76
C GLY A 90 -6.27 -6.25 -12.60
N VAL A 91 -5.28 -5.45 -12.95
CA VAL A 91 -4.39 -4.79 -12.00
C VAL A 91 -4.63 -3.29 -12.10
N PHE A 92 -4.92 -2.67 -10.96
CA PHE A 92 -5.25 -1.24 -10.88
C PHE A 92 -4.27 -0.54 -9.94
N THR A 93 -3.57 0.46 -10.47
CA THR A 93 -2.65 1.29 -9.69
C THR A 93 -3.43 2.45 -9.08
N LEU A 94 -3.46 2.53 -7.76
CA LEU A 94 -4.17 3.59 -7.04
C LEU A 94 -3.22 4.67 -6.53
N ASN A 95 -2.15 4.26 -5.87
CA ASN A 95 -1.14 5.16 -5.32
C ASN A 95 -1.74 6.25 -4.41
N PHE A 96 -2.62 5.85 -3.52
CA PHE A 96 -3.41 6.73 -2.66
C PHE A 96 -2.84 6.79 -1.24
N PRO A 97 -2.55 7.98 -0.69
CA PRO A 97 -2.14 8.10 0.71
C PRO A 97 -3.33 7.90 1.65
N VAL A 98 -3.07 7.30 2.81
CA VAL A 98 -4.07 7.14 3.87
C VAL A 98 -3.56 7.77 5.16
N ALA A 99 -4.43 8.48 5.85
CA ALA A 99 -4.10 9.24 7.06
C ALA A 99 -4.28 8.41 8.34
N TYR A 100 -5.15 7.40 8.32
CA TYR A 100 -5.48 6.59 9.49
C TYR A 100 -5.09 5.13 9.34
N GLY A 101 -5.36 4.54 8.19
CA GLY A 101 -5.08 3.14 7.91
C GLY A 101 -5.81 2.69 6.66
N ILE A 102 -5.80 1.39 6.42
CA ILE A 102 -6.41 0.79 5.23
C ILE A 102 -7.41 -0.28 5.66
N VAL A 103 -8.67 -0.09 5.31
CA VAL A 103 -9.74 -1.09 5.46
C VAL A 103 -10.32 -1.37 4.08
N VAL A 104 -10.50 -2.63 3.74
CA VAL A 104 -10.99 -3.04 2.44
C VAL A 104 -12.20 -3.94 2.60
N THR A 105 -13.25 -3.65 1.86
CA THR A 105 -14.39 -4.54 1.66
C THR A 105 -14.38 -5.04 0.22
N THR A 106 -14.23 -6.34 0.03
CA THR A 106 -14.30 -6.95 -1.31
C THR A 106 -15.74 -7.25 -1.69
N GLY A 107 -16.03 -7.29 -2.99
CA GLY A 107 -17.34 -7.68 -3.48
C GLY A 107 -17.64 -9.17 -3.29
N THR A 108 -18.91 -9.53 -3.44
CA THR A 108 -19.37 -10.92 -3.31
C THR A 108 -18.67 -11.81 -4.35
N GLY A 109 -18.00 -12.87 -3.91
CA GLY A 109 -17.28 -13.81 -4.76
C GLY A 109 -15.97 -13.28 -5.35
N MET A 110 -15.54 -12.08 -4.96
CA MET A 110 -14.30 -11.48 -5.45
C MET A 110 -13.08 -12.07 -4.73
N THR A 111 -12.00 -12.29 -5.48
CA THR A 111 -10.66 -12.54 -4.93
C THR A 111 -9.74 -11.44 -5.43
N ALA A 112 -9.10 -10.74 -4.52
CA ALA A 112 -8.22 -9.63 -4.83
C ALA A 112 -6.98 -9.66 -3.94
N ALA A 113 -5.91 -9.06 -4.42
CA ALA A 113 -4.72 -8.80 -3.63
C ALA A 113 -4.47 -7.29 -3.62
N ILE A 114 -4.06 -6.77 -2.47
CA ILE A 114 -3.72 -5.36 -2.31
C ILE A 114 -2.26 -5.24 -1.90
N SER A 115 -1.53 -4.33 -2.53
CA SER A 115 -0.20 -3.95 -2.10
C SER A 115 -0.24 -2.58 -1.44
N TYR A 116 0.49 -2.43 -0.35
CA TYR A 116 0.44 -1.23 0.48
C TYR A 116 1.76 -1.02 1.24
N SER A 117 1.92 0.16 1.73
CA SER A 117 3.08 0.51 2.59
C SER A 117 2.65 1.25 3.84
#